data_4331012419af42d91500aabd9a79f793
#
_entry.id   4331012419af42d91500aabd9a79f793
#
_cell.length_a   1.000
_cell.length_b   1.000
_cell.length_c   1.000
_cell.angle_alpha   90.00
_cell.angle_beta   90.00
_cell.angle_gamma   90.00
#
_symmetry.space_group_name_H-M   'P 1'
#
loop_
_entity.id
_entity.type
_entity.pdbx_description
1 polymer ?
#
loop_
_entity_poly.entity_id
_entity_poly.type
_entity_poly.pdbx_seq_one_letter_code
_entity_poly.pdbx_strand_id
1 'polypeptide(L)'
;MRKELDEIEMQYTSNRRDFDNLKALHPDKRVEDKNEELYYLLRDMFNETVDKKYSDALLYYYINKTAYSGMIRYNTRGDFNVPFGRYQHLNTNSVTLLHSQLLQRAEIFNTDYSEIFNMCKVDDFVFLDPPYDCVFSDYGNEEYKDGFNENNHRRLANDFANLPCKALMVIGRTPMTEELYKGYIMDEYEKSYAVNIRNRFKSAAKHIVVANYRKCWDDIRVYASQYDVYNESENNSLKLFEARQPYGTTNR
;
A
#
# COMPACT_ATOMS: atom_id res chain seq x y z
N MET A 1 -5.47 -9.93 -18.82
CA MET A 1 -4.55 -9.42 -17.78
C MET A 1 -3.51 -10.43 -17.32
N ARG A 2 -3.82 -11.67 -16.80
CA ARG A 2 -2.75 -12.59 -16.31
C ARG A 2 -1.77 -12.97 -17.41
N LYS A 3 -2.27 -13.43 -18.58
CA LYS A 3 -1.43 -13.80 -19.73
C LYS A 3 -0.52 -12.64 -20.18
N GLU A 4 -1.05 -11.45 -20.27
CA GLU A 4 -0.30 -10.25 -20.65
C GLU A 4 0.77 -9.87 -19.62
N LEU A 5 0.47 -10.05 -18.32
CA LEU A 5 1.46 -9.86 -17.25
C LEU A 5 2.59 -10.89 -17.34
N ASP A 6 2.27 -12.16 -17.66
CA ASP A 6 3.28 -13.21 -17.85
C ASP A 6 4.19 -12.89 -19.04
N GLU A 7 3.63 -12.40 -20.15
CA GLU A 7 4.40 -11.99 -21.33
C GLU A 7 5.35 -10.83 -20.99
N ILE A 8 4.87 -9.81 -20.27
CA ILE A 8 5.70 -8.67 -19.84
C ILE A 8 6.78 -9.11 -18.85
N GLU A 9 6.48 -10.00 -17.90
CA GLU A 9 7.45 -10.52 -16.95
C GLU A 9 8.55 -11.34 -17.65
N MET A 10 8.19 -12.16 -18.64
CA MET A 10 9.16 -12.88 -19.46
C MET A 10 10.06 -11.92 -20.26
N GLN A 11 9.48 -10.89 -20.87
CA GLN A 11 10.24 -9.87 -21.60
C GLN A 11 11.19 -9.12 -20.65
N TYR A 12 10.69 -8.69 -19.47
CA TYR A 12 11.49 -8.01 -18.44
C TYR A 12 12.70 -8.87 -18.02
N THR A 13 12.47 -10.14 -17.77
CA THR A 13 13.51 -11.09 -17.36
C THR A 13 14.56 -11.30 -18.47
N SER A 14 14.12 -11.41 -19.73
CA SER A 14 15.02 -11.53 -20.87
C SER A 14 15.88 -10.26 -21.04
N ASN A 15 15.25 -9.10 -21.04
CA ASN A 15 15.95 -7.81 -21.13
C ASN A 15 16.98 -7.65 -20.00
N ARG A 16 16.65 -8.07 -18.78
CA ARG A 16 17.56 -8.00 -17.65
C ARG A 16 18.78 -8.88 -17.84
N ARG A 17 18.59 -10.12 -18.29
CA ARG A 17 19.70 -11.03 -18.61
C ARG A 17 20.63 -10.45 -19.69
N ASP A 18 20.06 -9.85 -20.73
CA ASP A 18 20.85 -9.24 -21.81
C ASP A 18 21.64 -8.04 -21.29
N PHE A 19 21.02 -7.19 -20.45
CA PHE A 19 21.69 -6.08 -19.78
C PHE A 19 22.87 -6.55 -18.93
N ASP A 20 22.66 -7.57 -18.08
CA ASP A 20 23.70 -8.09 -17.18
C ASP A 20 24.88 -8.70 -17.99
N ASN A 21 24.61 -9.41 -19.08
CA ASN A 21 25.62 -9.93 -19.98
C ASN A 21 26.43 -8.82 -20.65
N LEU A 22 25.77 -7.79 -21.17
CA LEU A 22 26.44 -6.64 -21.78
C LEU A 22 27.25 -5.84 -20.77
N LYS A 23 26.73 -5.69 -19.54
CA LYS A 23 27.42 -5.00 -18.46
C LYS A 23 28.66 -5.76 -17.99
N ALA A 24 28.60 -7.10 -17.96
CA ALA A 24 29.76 -7.94 -17.66
C ALA A 24 30.87 -7.84 -18.73
N LEU A 25 30.48 -7.74 -20.02
CA LEU A 25 31.42 -7.54 -21.11
C LEU A 25 32.03 -6.11 -21.15
N HIS A 26 31.29 -5.12 -20.66
CA HIS A 26 31.68 -3.71 -20.72
C HIS A 26 31.44 -3.01 -19.36
N PRO A 27 32.20 -3.39 -18.30
CA PRO A 27 31.95 -2.91 -16.93
C PRO A 27 32.03 -1.39 -16.78
N ASP A 28 32.92 -0.74 -17.56
CA ASP A 28 33.17 0.70 -17.47
C ASP A 28 32.31 1.53 -18.43
N LYS A 29 31.49 0.88 -19.28
CA LYS A 29 30.65 1.59 -20.25
C LYS A 29 29.21 1.68 -19.74
N ARG A 30 28.51 2.74 -20.16
CA ARG A 30 27.06 2.80 -20.04
C ARG A 30 26.46 1.79 -21.02
N VAL A 31 25.66 0.89 -20.50
CA VAL A 31 24.91 -0.09 -21.27
C VAL A 31 23.46 0.33 -21.31
N GLU A 32 22.83 0.17 -22.47
CA GLU A 32 21.42 0.41 -22.67
C GLU A 32 20.57 -0.60 -21.89
N ASP A 33 19.53 -0.11 -21.20
CA ASP A 33 18.63 -0.94 -20.41
C ASP A 33 17.26 -0.99 -21.09
N LYS A 34 16.98 -2.06 -21.82
CA LYS A 34 15.69 -2.26 -22.49
C LYS A 34 14.50 -2.31 -21.54
N ASN A 35 14.72 -2.57 -20.25
CA ASN A 35 13.65 -2.48 -19.26
C ASN A 35 13.34 -1.02 -18.91
N GLU A 36 14.31 -0.12 -19.00
CA GLU A 36 14.06 1.33 -18.87
C GLU A 36 13.19 1.82 -20.05
N GLU A 37 13.48 1.39 -21.27
CA GLU A 37 12.67 1.72 -22.46
C GLU A 37 11.25 1.15 -22.34
N LEU A 38 11.12 -0.12 -21.96
CA LEU A 38 9.83 -0.77 -21.73
C LEU A 38 9.02 -0.01 -20.65
N TYR A 39 9.67 0.39 -19.56
CA TYR A 39 9.02 1.17 -18.51
C TYR A 39 8.45 2.49 -19.03
N TYR A 40 9.26 3.26 -19.76
CA TYR A 40 8.79 4.54 -20.27
C TYR A 40 7.69 4.37 -21.32
N LEU A 41 7.77 3.36 -22.18
CA LEU A 41 6.72 3.07 -23.15
C LEU A 41 5.38 2.75 -22.44
N LEU A 42 5.39 1.88 -21.42
CA LEU A 42 4.16 1.53 -20.69
C LEU A 42 3.64 2.69 -19.83
N ARG A 43 4.54 3.53 -19.30
CA ARG A 43 4.15 4.78 -18.63
C ARG A 43 3.49 5.78 -19.58
N ASP A 44 4.03 5.90 -20.79
CA ASP A 44 3.49 6.79 -21.80
C ASP A 44 2.13 6.30 -22.31
N MET A 45 1.90 4.97 -22.40
CA MET A 45 0.56 4.40 -22.61
C MET A 45 -0.39 4.74 -21.45
N PHE A 46 0.07 4.67 -20.19
CA PHE A 46 -0.75 5.02 -19.04
C PHE A 46 -1.12 6.51 -19.02
N ASN A 47 -0.19 7.37 -19.38
CA ASN A 47 -0.40 8.82 -19.50
C ASN A 47 -1.12 9.23 -20.82
N GLU A 48 -1.56 8.27 -21.65
CA GLU A 48 -2.28 8.51 -22.90
C GLU A 48 -1.51 9.36 -23.93
N THR A 49 -0.18 9.39 -23.84
CA THR A 49 0.68 10.10 -24.83
C THR A 49 0.99 9.26 -26.06
N VAL A 50 0.75 7.95 -26.00
CA VAL A 50 0.81 6.99 -27.10
C VAL A 50 -0.37 6.02 -27.03
N ASP A 51 -0.64 5.32 -28.13
CA ASP A 51 -1.75 4.35 -28.21
C ASP A 51 -1.65 3.24 -27.16
N LYS A 52 -2.75 3.00 -26.44
CA LYS A 52 -2.82 1.95 -25.40
C LYS A 52 -2.94 0.57 -26.01
N LYS A 53 -2.01 -0.31 -25.65
CA LYS A 53 -2.08 -1.75 -25.96
C LYS A 53 -2.70 -2.57 -24.82
N TYR A 54 -2.60 -2.08 -23.60
CA TYR A 54 -3.01 -2.78 -22.37
C TYR A 54 -4.06 -1.98 -21.60
N SER A 55 -4.78 -2.67 -20.70
CA SER A 55 -5.73 -2.01 -19.79
C SER A 55 -5.02 -1.11 -18.77
N ASP A 56 -5.69 -0.06 -18.29
CA ASP A 56 -5.15 0.85 -17.28
C ASP A 56 -4.75 0.11 -16.00
N ALA A 57 -5.51 -0.90 -15.59
CA ALA A 57 -5.18 -1.72 -14.43
C ALA A 57 -3.85 -2.47 -14.59
N LEU A 58 -3.56 -3.00 -15.80
CA LEU A 58 -2.28 -3.65 -16.08
C LEU A 58 -1.15 -2.63 -16.12
N LEU A 59 -1.35 -1.52 -16.83
CA LEU A 59 -0.36 -0.45 -16.96
C LEU A 59 0.00 0.11 -15.58
N TYR A 60 -1.00 0.45 -14.77
CA TYR A 60 -0.78 0.95 -13.42
C TYR A 60 -0.04 -0.04 -12.53
N TYR A 61 -0.45 -1.32 -12.56
CA TYR A 61 0.24 -2.37 -11.81
C TYR A 61 1.71 -2.47 -12.18
N TYR A 62 2.02 -2.51 -13.48
CA TYR A 62 3.39 -2.61 -13.96
C TYR A 62 4.24 -1.39 -13.58
N ILE A 63 3.76 -0.17 -13.87
CA ILE A 63 4.52 1.04 -13.57
C ILE A 63 4.74 1.22 -12.07
N ASN A 64 3.75 0.89 -11.24
CA ASN A 64 3.89 0.95 -9.78
C ASN A 64 4.94 -0.06 -9.27
N LYS A 65 4.99 -1.28 -9.83
CA LYS A 65 5.97 -2.31 -9.46
C LYS A 65 7.39 -1.98 -9.91
N THR A 66 7.54 -1.18 -10.96
CA THR A 66 8.85 -0.90 -11.58
C THR A 66 9.30 0.56 -11.43
N ALA A 67 8.44 1.42 -10.91
CA ALA A 67 8.77 2.80 -10.57
C ALA A 67 9.78 2.89 -9.43
N TYR A 68 10.62 3.92 -9.43
CA TYR A 68 11.62 4.18 -8.39
C TYR A 68 10.97 4.22 -6.99
N SER A 69 11.46 3.37 -6.10
CA SER A 69 10.95 3.20 -4.72
C SER A 69 9.46 2.88 -4.61
N GLY A 70 8.80 2.40 -5.67
CA GLY A 70 7.36 2.17 -5.67
C GLY A 70 6.54 3.45 -5.45
N MET A 71 7.12 4.61 -5.71
CA MET A 71 6.44 5.90 -5.52
C MET A 71 5.29 6.08 -6.49
N ILE A 72 4.25 6.75 -6.03
CA ILE A 72 3.15 7.25 -6.86
C ILE A 72 3.25 8.77 -6.83
N ARG A 73 3.47 9.37 -8.01
CA ARG A 73 3.57 10.81 -8.14
C ARG A 73 3.10 11.25 -9.52
N TYR A 74 2.31 12.31 -9.53
CA TYR A 74 1.82 12.95 -10.74
C TYR A 74 2.41 14.37 -10.87
N ASN A 75 2.53 14.86 -12.09
CA ASN A 75 2.90 16.25 -12.35
C ASN A 75 1.66 17.15 -12.31
N THR A 76 1.84 18.44 -12.51
CA THR A 76 0.74 19.44 -12.52
C THR A 76 -0.27 19.26 -13.66
N ARG A 77 0.03 18.40 -14.65
CA ARG A 77 -0.89 18.04 -15.75
C ARG A 77 -1.65 16.75 -15.49
N GLY A 78 -1.39 16.09 -14.34
CA GLY A 78 -1.97 14.79 -14.01
C GLY A 78 -1.22 13.59 -14.59
N ASP A 79 -0.04 13.77 -15.24
CA ASP A 79 0.72 12.64 -15.78
C ASP A 79 1.54 11.97 -14.67
N PHE A 80 1.56 10.64 -14.66
CA PHE A 80 2.47 9.86 -13.80
C PHE A 80 3.93 10.13 -14.20
N ASN A 81 4.76 10.62 -13.27
CA ASN A 81 6.08 11.14 -13.59
C ASN A 81 7.24 10.57 -12.75
N VAL A 82 7.05 9.40 -12.15
CA VAL A 82 8.13 8.71 -11.42
C VAL A 82 9.12 8.08 -12.42
N PRO A 83 10.44 8.12 -12.17
CA PRO A 83 11.42 7.47 -13.02
C PRO A 83 11.44 5.94 -12.81
N PHE A 84 12.10 5.21 -13.72
CA PHE A 84 12.32 3.77 -13.62
C PHE A 84 13.17 3.40 -12.38
N GLY A 85 12.75 2.38 -11.65
CA GLY A 85 13.37 1.94 -10.40
C GLY A 85 14.55 0.98 -10.56
N ARG A 86 14.81 0.47 -11.76
CA ARG A 86 15.93 -0.44 -12.12
C ARG A 86 15.97 -1.72 -11.28
N TYR A 87 14.81 -2.28 -10.95
CA TYR A 87 14.73 -3.54 -10.21
C TYR A 87 15.27 -4.71 -11.01
N GLN A 88 15.91 -5.66 -10.31
CA GLN A 88 16.45 -6.86 -10.95
C GLN A 88 15.35 -7.83 -11.39
N HIS A 89 14.26 -7.88 -10.65
CA HIS A 89 13.16 -8.80 -10.88
C HIS A 89 11.82 -8.08 -10.90
N LEU A 90 10.99 -8.42 -11.86
CA LEU A 90 9.58 -8.14 -11.85
C LEU A 90 8.86 -9.42 -11.41
N ASN A 91 8.16 -9.39 -10.27
CA ASN A 91 7.37 -10.51 -9.79
C ASN A 91 5.88 -10.15 -9.82
N THR A 92 5.15 -10.80 -10.72
CA THR A 92 3.72 -10.60 -10.90
C THR A 92 2.87 -11.73 -10.27
N ASN A 93 3.49 -12.73 -9.63
CA ASN A 93 2.81 -13.89 -9.04
C ASN A 93 1.89 -13.54 -7.85
N SER A 94 2.01 -12.32 -7.30
CA SER A 94 1.09 -11.82 -6.28
C SER A 94 -0.34 -11.58 -6.80
N VAL A 95 -0.54 -11.50 -8.12
CA VAL A 95 -1.87 -11.36 -8.74
C VAL A 95 -2.40 -12.74 -9.09
N THR A 96 -3.21 -13.32 -8.22
CA THR A 96 -3.75 -14.67 -8.37
C THR A 96 -5.26 -14.67 -8.62
N LEU A 97 -5.77 -15.83 -9.07
CA LEU A 97 -7.23 -16.04 -9.21
C LEU A 97 -7.97 -15.86 -7.88
N LEU A 98 -7.35 -16.25 -6.76
CA LEU A 98 -7.96 -16.09 -5.43
C LEU A 98 -8.19 -14.62 -5.08
N HIS A 99 -7.25 -13.73 -5.41
CA HIS A 99 -7.44 -12.28 -5.24
C HIS A 99 -8.59 -11.75 -6.11
N SER A 100 -8.69 -12.23 -7.37
CA SER A 100 -9.80 -11.87 -8.25
C SER A 100 -11.14 -12.34 -7.67
N GLN A 101 -11.23 -13.59 -7.21
CA GLN A 101 -12.44 -14.13 -6.59
C GLN A 101 -12.85 -13.37 -5.32
N LEU A 102 -11.86 -12.95 -4.50
CA LEU A 102 -12.12 -12.14 -3.32
C LEU A 102 -12.68 -10.77 -3.70
N LEU A 103 -12.05 -10.09 -4.66
CA LEU A 103 -12.48 -8.76 -5.12
C LEU A 103 -13.86 -8.78 -5.81
N GLN A 104 -14.27 -9.91 -6.42
CA GLN A 104 -15.64 -10.05 -6.96
C GLN A 104 -16.72 -10.04 -5.86
N ARG A 105 -16.36 -10.21 -4.60
CA ARG A 105 -17.25 -10.15 -3.44
C ARG A 105 -17.27 -8.78 -2.78
N ALA A 106 -16.44 -7.86 -3.26
CA ALA A 106 -16.33 -6.50 -2.73
C ALA A 106 -17.02 -5.51 -3.68
N GLU A 107 -17.65 -4.52 -3.11
CA GLU A 107 -18.10 -3.33 -3.82
C GLU A 107 -17.07 -2.22 -3.61
N ILE A 108 -16.59 -1.64 -4.70
CA ILE A 108 -15.51 -0.64 -4.67
C ILE A 108 -16.09 0.72 -5.03
N PHE A 109 -15.90 1.68 -4.14
CA PHE A 109 -16.36 3.06 -4.31
C PHE A 109 -15.18 4.02 -4.47
N ASN A 110 -15.34 5.02 -5.30
CA ASN A 110 -14.46 6.18 -5.40
C ASN A 110 -15.27 7.43 -5.03
N THR A 111 -15.39 7.70 -3.74
CA THR A 111 -16.24 8.77 -3.21
C THR A 111 -15.67 9.27 -1.87
N ASP A 112 -16.24 10.36 -1.34
CA ASP A 112 -15.92 10.79 0.03
C ASP A 112 -16.37 9.72 1.04
N TYR A 113 -15.57 9.49 2.08
CA TYR A 113 -15.84 8.46 3.08
C TYR A 113 -17.21 8.62 3.76
N SER A 114 -17.72 9.85 3.85
CA SER A 114 -19.00 10.12 4.49
C SER A 114 -20.19 9.46 3.76
N GLU A 115 -20.09 9.26 2.45
CA GLU A 115 -21.10 8.52 1.70
C GLU A 115 -21.17 7.06 2.17
N ILE A 116 -20.00 6.45 2.43
CA ILE A 116 -19.92 5.10 2.97
C ILE A 116 -20.45 5.06 4.42
N PHE A 117 -20.10 6.06 5.24
CA PHE A 117 -20.60 6.15 6.61
C PHE A 117 -22.11 6.25 6.68
N ASN A 118 -22.74 6.96 5.74
CA ASN A 118 -24.22 7.04 5.63
C ASN A 118 -24.87 5.70 5.28
N MET A 119 -24.14 4.76 4.69
CA MET A 119 -24.62 3.42 4.35
C MET A 119 -24.48 2.43 5.51
N CYS A 120 -23.69 2.75 6.53
CA CYS A 120 -23.35 1.85 7.64
C CYS A 120 -24.59 1.58 8.53
N LYS A 121 -24.72 0.32 8.94
CA LYS A 121 -25.75 -0.19 9.86
C LYS A 121 -25.10 -0.71 11.14
N VAL A 122 -25.88 -0.90 12.17
CA VAL A 122 -25.42 -1.29 13.53
C VAL A 122 -24.55 -2.55 13.54
N ASP A 123 -24.83 -3.52 12.64
CA ASP A 123 -24.09 -4.79 12.57
C ASP A 123 -22.86 -4.75 11.65
N ASP A 124 -22.59 -3.59 11.02
CA ASP A 124 -21.41 -3.43 10.18
C ASP A 124 -20.16 -3.21 11.01
N PHE A 125 -19.01 -3.40 10.36
CA PHE A 125 -17.70 -3.06 10.91
C PHE A 125 -16.93 -2.18 9.93
N VAL A 126 -16.43 -1.05 10.39
CA VAL A 126 -15.66 -0.12 9.57
C VAL A 126 -14.20 -0.16 9.99
N PHE A 127 -13.31 -0.40 9.04
CA PHE A 127 -11.87 -0.22 9.20
C PHE A 127 -11.41 1.04 8.46
N LEU A 128 -10.66 1.90 9.14
CA LEU A 128 -10.20 3.19 8.62
C LEU A 128 -8.68 3.26 8.61
N ASP A 129 -8.14 3.65 7.48
CA ASP A 129 -6.72 4.00 7.29
C ASP A 129 -6.64 5.36 6.56
N PRO A 130 -7.00 6.46 7.25
CA PRO A 130 -7.04 7.80 6.66
C PRO A 130 -5.63 8.31 6.37
N PRO A 131 -5.48 9.36 5.52
CA PRO A 131 -4.23 10.07 5.40
C PRO A 131 -3.72 10.53 6.76
N TYR A 132 -2.42 10.36 7.02
CA TYR A 132 -1.85 10.72 8.31
C TYR A 132 -1.59 12.22 8.41
N ASP A 133 -1.73 12.76 9.61
CA ASP A 133 -1.28 14.11 9.96
C ASP A 133 0.26 14.13 9.95
N CYS A 134 0.83 14.32 8.79
CA CYS A 134 2.25 14.49 8.60
C CYS A 134 2.51 15.78 7.79
N VAL A 135 3.57 16.48 8.17
CA VAL A 135 4.01 17.74 7.54
C VAL A 135 4.36 17.59 6.04
N PHE A 136 4.24 16.37 5.50
CA PHE A 136 4.58 16.02 4.12
C PHE A 136 3.39 15.34 3.43
N SER A 137 2.61 16.14 2.72
CA SER A 137 1.60 15.67 1.76
C SER A 137 2.27 15.18 0.47
N ASP A 138 3.08 14.11 0.55
CA ASP A 138 3.62 13.43 -0.64
C ASP A 138 2.60 12.45 -1.26
N TYR A 139 1.40 12.37 -0.72
CA TYR A 139 0.26 11.74 -1.37
C TYR A 139 -0.32 12.77 -2.34
N GLY A 140 0.18 12.74 -3.60
CA GLY A 140 -0.19 13.67 -4.65
C GLY A 140 -1.65 13.54 -5.13
N ASN A 141 -2.59 13.64 -4.22
CA ASN A 141 -4.01 13.68 -4.53
C ASN A 141 -4.41 15.13 -4.80
N GLU A 142 -4.72 15.44 -6.05
CA GLU A 142 -5.24 16.75 -6.47
C GLU A 142 -6.55 17.15 -5.78
N GLU A 143 -7.29 16.18 -5.21
CA GLU A 143 -8.53 16.42 -4.47
C GLU A 143 -8.35 17.29 -3.22
N TYR A 144 -7.15 17.25 -2.63
CA TYR A 144 -6.80 18.07 -1.47
C TYR A 144 -5.58 18.90 -1.81
N LYS A 145 -5.76 20.05 -2.43
CA LYS A 145 -4.67 21.00 -2.73
C LYS A 145 -3.80 21.34 -1.52
N ASP A 146 -4.38 21.22 -0.33
CA ASP A 146 -3.73 21.45 0.97
C ASP A 146 -3.51 20.15 1.77
N GLY A 147 -3.61 18.96 1.13
CA GLY A 147 -3.57 17.66 1.80
C GLY A 147 -4.81 17.39 2.66
N PHE A 148 -4.80 16.30 3.42
CA PHE A 148 -5.83 16.01 4.42
C PHE A 148 -5.53 16.85 5.67
N ASN A 149 -6.08 18.06 5.73
CA ASN A 149 -5.74 19.09 6.70
C ASN A 149 -6.47 18.90 8.05
N GLU A 150 -6.18 19.77 9.03
CA GLU A 150 -6.77 19.72 10.36
C GLU A 150 -8.31 19.72 10.35
N ASN A 151 -8.95 20.48 9.46
CA ASN A 151 -10.41 20.50 9.38
C ASN A 151 -10.96 19.13 8.93
N ASN A 152 -10.27 18.45 8.02
CA ASN A 152 -10.63 17.11 7.58
C ASN A 152 -10.46 16.10 8.71
N HIS A 153 -9.38 16.20 9.50
CA HIS A 153 -9.18 15.34 10.66
C HIS A 153 -10.26 15.57 11.73
N ARG A 154 -10.63 16.83 12.00
CA ARG A 154 -11.70 17.17 12.95
C ARG A 154 -13.06 16.66 12.48
N ARG A 155 -13.37 16.80 11.19
CA ARG A 155 -14.56 16.24 10.57
C ARG A 155 -14.59 14.72 10.74
N LEU A 156 -13.51 14.03 10.34
CA LEU A 156 -13.42 12.58 10.47
C LEU A 156 -13.59 12.11 11.92
N ALA A 157 -12.98 12.80 12.89
CA ALA A 157 -13.12 12.45 14.30
C ALA A 157 -14.56 12.56 14.79
N ASN A 158 -15.26 13.62 14.38
CA ASN A 158 -16.68 13.80 14.70
C ASN A 158 -17.54 12.69 14.05
N ASP A 159 -17.31 12.41 12.77
CA ASP A 159 -18.07 11.40 12.04
C ASP A 159 -17.80 9.99 12.59
N PHE A 160 -16.55 9.70 12.95
CA PHE A 160 -16.16 8.44 13.60
C PHE A 160 -16.88 8.23 14.95
N ALA A 161 -16.97 9.27 15.78
CA ALA A 161 -17.63 9.20 17.08
C ALA A 161 -19.14 8.96 16.95
N ASN A 162 -19.76 9.36 15.83
CA ASN A 162 -21.18 9.23 15.56
C ASN A 162 -21.55 8.01 14.69
N LEU A 163 -20.58 7.17 14.31
CA LEU A 163 -20.87 5.95 13.55
C LEU A 163 -21.83 5.02 14.31
N PRO A 164 -22.88 4.49 13.66
CA PRO A 164 -23.84 3.59 14.30
C PRO A 164 -23.27 2.20 14.58
N CYS A 165 -22.15 1.84 13.94
CA CYS A 165 -21.50 0.52 13.97
C CYS A 165 -20.14 0.58 14.66
N LYS A 166 -19.54 -0.61 14.86
CA LYS A 166 -18.17 -0.72 15.38
C LYS A 166 -17.17 -0.24 14.33
N ALA A 167 -16.23 0.58 14.76
CA ALA A 167 -15.18 1.10 13.90
C ALA A 167 -13.81 1.02 14.56
N LEU A 168 -12.80 0.64 13.77
CA LEU A 168 -11.39 0.60 14.13
C LEU A 168 -10.62 1.48 13.16
N MET A 169 -9.73 2.31 13.68
CA MET A 169 -8.87 3.17 12.89
C MET A 169 -7.41 3.04 13.32
N VAL A 170 -6.50 3.11 12.35
CA VAL A 170 -5.06 3.25 12.58
C VAL A 170 -4.63 4.60 12.02
N ILE A 171 -3.97 5.41 12.84
CA ILE A 171 -3.51 6.74 12.44
C ILE A 171 -2.19 7.11 13.14
N GLY A 172 -1.41 8.02 12.54
CA GLY A 172 -0.20 8.54 13.16
C GLY A 172 -0.50 9.27 14.48
N ARG A 173 0.36 9.04 15.48
CA ARG A 173 0.27 9.73 16.77
C ARG A 173 0.84 11.12 16.66
N THR A 174 0.01 12.14 16.80
CA THR A 174 0.38 13.55 16.88
C THR A 174 -0.40 14.21 18.01
N PRO A 175 0.00 15.40 18.50
CA PRO A 175 -0.79 16.12 19.51
C PRO A 175 -2.24 16.32 19.09
N MET A 176 -2.48 16.59 17.81
CA MET A 176 -3.83 16.76 17.26
C MET A 176 -4.63 15.46 17.30
N THR A 177 -4.06 14.33 16.82
CA THR A 177 -4.78 13.06 16.81
C THR A 177 -5.01 12.52 18.22
N GLU A 178 -4.09 12.76 19.16
CA GLU A 178 -4.30 12.45 20.58
C GLU A 178 -5.46 13.25 21.20
N GLU A 179 -5.58 14.53 20.87
CA GLU A 179 -6.69 15.37 21.31
C GLU A 179 -8.01 14.91 20.72
N LEU A 180 -8.06 14.73 19.40
CA LEU A 180 -9.29 14.40 18.66
C LEU A 180 -9.87 13.03 19.05
N TYR A 181 -9.01 12.05 19.30
CA TYR A 181 -9.42 10.68 19.63
C TYR A 181 -9.26 10.33 21.11
N LYS A 182 -9.14 11.35 21.98
CA LYS A 182 -9.09 11.15 23.43
C LYS A 182 -10.29 10.32 23.92
N GLY A 183 -10.00 9.20 24.59
CA GLY A 183 -11.03 8.27 25.08
C GLY A 183 -11.39 7.14 24.10
N TYR A 184 -10.94 7.18 22.86
CA TYR A 184 -11.09 6.14 21.86
C TYR A 184 -9.77 5.40 21.57
N ILE A 185 -8.63 5.88 22.08
CA ILE A 185 -7.32 5.25 21.89
C ILE A 185 -7.29 3.97 22.68
N MET A 186 -7.07 2.85 21.98
CA MET A 186 -7.06 1.49 22.54
C MET A 186 -5.66 0.95 22.72
N ASP A 187 -4.72 1.35 21.83
CA ASP A 187 -3.36 0.85 21.81
C ASP A 187 -2.44 1.80 21.05
N GLU A 188 -1.12 1.63 21.23
CA GLU A 188 -0.10 2.33 20.43
C GLU A 188 1.01 1.36 20.04
N TYR A 189 1.63 1.59 18.88
CA TYR A 189 2.79 0.82 18.44
C TYR A 189 3.76 1.66 17.62
N GLU A 190 5.01 1.24 17.60
CA GLU A 190 6.06 1.85 16.78
C GLU A 190 6.18 1.12 15.45
N LYS A 191 6.29 1.87 14.37
CA LYS A 191 6.52 1.33 13.02
C LYS A 191 7.79 1.93 12.45
N SER A 192 8.71 1.06 12.08
CA SER A 192 9.90 1.44 11.31
C SER A 192 9.57 1.41 9.83
N TYR A 193 9.76 2.52 9.13
CA TYR A 193 9.62 2.57 7.68
C TYR A 193 10.97 2.28 7.02
N ALA A 194 10.99 1.25 6.15
CA ALA A 194 12.21 0.81 5.46
C ALA A 194 12.72 1.80 4.40
N VAL A 195 11.89 2.75 3.97
CA VAL A 195 12.23 3.70 2.90
C VAL A 195 12.48 5.08 3.48
N ASN A 196 13.75 5.43 3.57
CA ASN A 196 14.22 6.75 4.00
C ASN A 196 14.31 7.68 2.78
N ILE A 197 13.19 8.13 2.26
CA ILE A 197 13.17 9.19 1.24
C ILE A 197 13.62 10.49 1.92
N ARG A 198 14.93 10.78 1.88
CA ARG A 198 15.58 11.98 2.42
C ARG A 198 15.81 12.03 3.93
N ASN A 199 16.52 11.09 4.55
CA ASN A 199 17.16 11.30 5.89
C ASN A 199 16.30 12.00 6.99
N ARG A 200 14.98 12.10 6.84
CA ARG A 200 14.11 12.91 7.69
C ARG A 200 13.32 12.13 8.73
N PHE A 201 13.28 10.80 8.60
CA PHE A 201 12.59 9.94 9.58
C PHE A 201 13.57 8.95 10.21
N LYS A 202 14.47 9.46 11.03
CA LYS A 202 15.26 8.63 11.97
C LYS A 202 14.51 8.31 13.27
N SER A 203 13.28 8.81 13.44
CA SER A 203 12.44 8.47 14.58
C SER A 203 11.43 7.41 14.17
N ALA A 204 11.32 6.35 14.95
CA ALA A 204 10.21 5.41 14.83
C ALA A 204 8.90 6.21 14.87
N ALA A 205 8.10 6.09 13.82
CA ALA A 205 6.81 6.75 13.79
C ALA A 205 5.87 5.99 14.72
N LYS A 206 5.26 6.69 15.67
CA LYS A 206 4.26 6.11 16.55
C LYS A 206 2.89 6.17 15.89
N HIS A 207 2.17 5.07 16.01
CA HIS A 207 0.78 4.96 15.56
C HIS A 207 -0.11 4.67 16.75
N ILE A 208 -1.34 5.15 16.67
CA ILE A 208 -2.39 4.82 17.62
C ILE A 208 -3.46 3.98 16.93
N VAL A 209 -4.00 3.05 17.69
CA VAL A 209 -5.18 2.26 17.33
C VAL A 209 -6.37 2.87 18.05
N VAL A 210 -7.35 3.30 17.30
CA VAL A 210 -8.54 4.02 17.80
C VAL A 210 -9.77 3.17 17.52
N ALA A 211 -10.65 2.98 18.51
CA ALA A 211 -11.90 2.24 18.34
C ALA A 211 -13.06 2.91 19.09
N ASN A 212 -14.24 2.89 18.49
CA ASN A 212 -15.47 3.41 19.11
C ASN A 212 -16.22 2.36 19.97
N TYR A 213 -15.61 1.21 20.20
CA TYR A 213 -16.12 0.13 21.05
C TYR A 213 -15.07 -0.27 22.08
N ARG A 214 -15.51 -0.84 23.20
CA ARG A 214 -14.59 -1.30 24.25
C ARG A 214 -13.96 -2.64 23.88
N LYS A 215 -12.67 -2.81 24.16
CA LYS A 215 -11.99 -4.11 24.14
C LYS A 215 -12.62 -5.00 25.21
N CYS A 216 -13.26 -6.08 24.81
CA CYS A 216 -13.58 -7.17 25.72
C CYS A 216 -12.45 -8.19 25.65
N TRP A 217 -11.46 -8.05 26.55
CA TRP A 217 -10.29 -8.95 26.58
C TRP A 217 -10.69 -10.39 26.94
N ASP A 218 -11.79 -10.55 27.66
CA ASP A 218 -12.28 -11.88 28.04
C ASP A 218 -12.80 -12.66 26.84
N ASP A 219 -13.43 -11.99 25.87
CA ASP A 219 -13.89 -12.62 24.63
C ASP A 219 -12.70 -13.04 23.75
N ILE A 220 -11.63 -12.22 23.69
CA ILE A 220 -10.44 -12.54 22.90
C ILE A 220 -9.70 -13.76 23.47
N ARG A 221 -9.62 -13.91 24.79
CA ARG A 221 -9.01 -15.10 25.43
C ARG A 221 -9.79 -16.38 25.15
N VAL A 222 -11.12 -16.32 25.11
CA VAL A 222 -11.96 -17.46 24.75
C VAL A 222 -11.74 -17.86 23.30
N TYR A 223 -11.67 -16.88 22.36
CA TYR A 223 -11.38 -17.17 20.97
C TYR A 223 -9.96 -17.69 20.75
N ALA A 224 -8.94 -17.09 21.38
CA ALA A 224 -7.57 -17.57 21.29
C ALA A 224 -7.43 -18.99 21.82
N SER A 225 -8.03 -19.33 22.96
CA SER A 225 -8.01 -20.70 23.52
C SER A 225 -8.75 -21.71 22.64
N GLN A 226 -9.78 -21.31 21.91
CA GLN A 226 -10.46 -22.16 20.94
C GLN A 226 -9.62 -22.39 19.68
N TYR A 227 -8.86 -21.38 19.21
CA TYR A 227 -7.95 -21.54 18.07
C TYR A 227 -6.72 -22.37 18.40
N ASP A 228 -6.18 -22.29 19.60
CA ASP A 228 -5.05 -23.12 20.04
C ASP A 228 -5.44 -24.62 20.14
N VAL A 229 -6.67 -24.92 20.50
CA VAL A 229 -7.18 -26.32 20.51
C VAL A 229 -7.38 -26.89 19.10
N TYR A 230 -7.68 -26.04 18.11
CA TYR A 230 -7.79 -26.47 16.70
C TYR A 230 -6.43 -26.66 16.02
N ASN A 231 -5.39 -25.92 16.43
CA ASN A 231 -4.06 -26.00 15.82
C ASN A 231 -3.20 -27.17 16.33
N GLU A 232 -3.53 -27.78 17.45
CA GLU A 232 -2.85 -29.01 17.92
C GLU A 232 -3.26 -30.29 17.14
N SER A 233 -4.38 -30.27 16.40
CA SER A 233 -4.86 -31.42 15.64
C SER A 233 -4.53 -31.39 14.13
N GLU A 234 -4.04 -30.27 13.57
CA GLU A 234 -3.64 -30.18 12.17
C GLU A 234 -2.24 -29.56 12.02
N ASN A 235 -1.24 -30.35 12.37
CA ASN A 235 0.16 -30.04 12.13
C ASN A 235 0.51 -30.29 10.66
N ASN A 236 -0.05 -29.50 9.73
CA ASN A 236 0.54 -29.23 8.41
C ASN A 236 -0.36 -28.28 7.61
N SER A 237 0.20 -27.13 7.27
CA SER A 237 -0.33 -26.10 6.38
C SER A 237 -1.19 -25.00 7.05
N LEU A 238 -0.51 -24.06 7.69
CA LEU A 238 -0.87 -22.62 7.62
C LEU A 238 0.19 -21.78 8.36
N LYS A 239 1.42 -21.77 7.84
CA LYS A 239 2.35 -20.65 8.09
C LYS A 239 1.88 -19.44 7.27
N LEU A 240 0.76 -18.88 7.66
CA LEU A 240 0.31 -17.57 7.20
C LEU A 240 0.74 -16.57 8.28
N PHE A 241 1.62 -15.64 7.89
CA PHE A 241 2.19 -14.55 8.70
C PHE A 241 3.37 -14.91 9.63
N GLU A 242 4.38 -15.60 9.14
CA GLU A 242 5.72 -15.30 9.61
C GLU A 242 6.12 -13.92 9.08
N ALA A 243 6.31 -12.97 10.00
CA ALA A 243 6.92 -11.70 9.69
C ALA A 243 8.22 -11.97 8.92
N ARG A 244 8.32 -11.53 7.68
CA ARG A 244 9.53 -11.64 6.88
C ARG A 244 10.64 -10.97 7.67
N GLN A 245 11.68 -11.73 7.98
CA GLN A 245 12.94 -11.22 8.52
C GLN A 245 13.41 -10.04 7.68
N PRO A 246 13.95 -8.97 8.28
CA PRO A 246 14.50 -7.86 7.52
C PRO A 246 15.62 -8.40 6.61
N TYR A 247 15.61 -7.99 5.35
CA TYR A 247 16.63 -8.31 4.37
C TYR A 247 18.01 -8.06 4.97
N GLY A 248 18.81 -9.11 5.04
CA GLY A 248 20.13 -9.09 5.61
C GLY A 248 21.01 -8.03 4.95
N THR A 249 21.64 -7.24 5.78
CA THR A 249 22.82 -6.44 5.44
C THR A 249 23.92 -7.39 5.00
N THR A 250 24.12 -7.55 3.70
CA THR A 250 25.39 -8.06 3.20
C THR A 250 26.41 -6.93 3.25
N ASN A 251 27.34 -7.02 4.20
CA ASN A 251 28.60 -6.32 4.16
C ASN A 251 29.35 -6.71 2.86
N ARG A 252 29.57 -5.77 2.00
CA ARG A 252 30.79 -5.36 1.28
C ARG A 252 30.43 -4.44 0.13
#